data_18c5f6943afadb6185f0fba6365b248c
#
_entry.id   18c5f6943afadb6185f0fba6365b248c
#
_cell.length_a   1.000
_cell.length_b   1.000
_cell.length_c   1.000
_cell.angle_alpha   90.00
_cell.angle_beta   90.00
_cell.angle_gamma   90.00
#
_symmetry.space_group_name_H-M   'P 1'
#
loop_
_entity.id
_entity.type
_entity.pdbx_description
1 polymer ?
#
loop_
_entity_poly.entity_id
_entity_poly.type
_entity_poly.pdbx_seq_one_letter_code
_entity_poly.pdbx_strand_id
1 'polypeptide(L)'
;MRIYLSSIAPQVINDLNFIRPDLRLNVLQPFVFRNNQGIDADIWRSLKQITNSLFLDSGTFELSRQCGLYDVEECFNRYALSLDSLSSIFDLYANFDPDYKSNERLIVNLSFQDRLEEMGFMPIPVLHSRDEE
;
A
#
# COMPACT_ATOMS: atom_id res chain seq x y z
N MET A 1 9.38 11.01 -14.80
CA MET A 1 9.06 9.66 -14.24
C MET A 1 9.59 9.58 -12.82
N ARG A 2 8.80 9.09 -11.87
CA ARG A 2 9.25 8.83 -10.49
C ARG A 2 9.46 7.33 -10.32
N ILE A 3 10.59 6.94 -9.74
CA ILE A 3 10.91 5.54 -9.43
C ILE A 3 10.77 5.38 -7.93
N TYR A 4 10.03 4.37 -7.50
CA TYR A 4 9.85 4.00 -6.10
C TYR A 4 10.63 2.73 -5.79
N LEU A 5 11.34 2.76 -4.68
CA LEU A 5 12.00 1.59 -4.11
C LEU A 5 11.01 0.87 -3.19
N SER A 6 10.73 -0.38 -3.51
CA SER A 6 9.72 -1.16 -2.79
C SER A 6 10.30 -1.89 -1.58
N SER A 7 9.51 -1.94 -0.51
CA SER A 7 9.76 -2.79 0.67
C SER A 7 11.12 -2.57 1.35
N ILE A 8 11.58 -1.31 1.41
CA ILE A 8 12.80 -0.96 2.11
C ILE A 8 12.52 -0.89 3.61
N ALA A 9 13.34 -1.58 4.41
CA ALA A 9 13.24 -1.50 5.86
C ALA A 9 13.50 -0.05 6.36
N PRO A 10 12.72 0.44 7.35
CA PRO A 10 12.90 1.77 7.92
C PRO A 10 14.35 2.08 8.34
N GLN A 11 15.06 1.10 8.89
CA GLN A 11 16.45 1.24 9.30
C GLN A 11 17.35 1.59 8.11
N VAL A 12 17.15 0.96 6.95
CA VAL A 12 17.95 1.25 5.75
C VAL A 12 17.74 2.69 5.27
N ILE A 13 16.53 3.22 5.38
CA ILE A 13 16.23 4.62 5.03
C ILE A 13 16.98 5.57 5.96
N ASN A 14 16.98 5.29 7.26
CA ASN A 14 17.72 6.08 8.26
C ASN A 14 19.23 6.03 8.01
N ASP A 15 19.78 4.86 7.74
CA ASP A 15 21.22 4.68 7.47
C ASP A 15 21.64 5.42 6.20
N LEU A 16 20.84 5.35 5.14
CA LEU A 16 21.09 6.09 3.90
C LEU A 16 21.02 7.59 4.12
N ASN A 17 20.05 8.08 4.89
CA ASN A 17 19.95 9.50 5.20
C ASN A 17 21.13 9.99 6.05
N PHE A 18 21.67 9.15 6.93
CA PHE A 18 22.86 9.46 7.72
C PHE A 18 24.12 9.58 6.83
N ILE A 19 24.30 8.67 5.88
CA ILE A 19 25.45 8.63 4.96
C ILE A 19 25.31 9.70 3.86
N ARG A 20 24.12 9.90 3.35
CA ARG A 20 23.80 10.82 2.25
C ARG A 20 22.55 11.66 2.59
N PRO A 21 22.72 12.69 3.44
CA PRO A 21 21.60 13.52 3.88
C PRO A 21 20.96 14.35 2.75
N ASP A 22 21.65 14.49 1.64
CA ASP A 22 21.17 15.11 0.40
C ASP A 22 20.27 14.18 -0.43
N LEU A 23 20.34 12.87 -0.21
CA LEU A 23 19.56 11.88 -0.94
C LEU A 23 18.17 11.72 -0.34
N ARG A 24 17.15 11.98 -1.15
CA ARG A 24 15.74 11.78 -0.79
C ARG A 24 15.15 10.66 -1.64
N LEU A 25 14.69 9.60 -1.01
CA LEU A 25 14.13 8.44 -1.69
C LEU A 25 12.63 8.59 -1.92
N ASN A 26 12.13 8.03 -3.03
CA ASN A 26 10.72 7.67 -3.15
C ASN A 26 10.59 6.21 -2.69
N VAL A 27 9.73 5.96 -1.74
CA VAL A 27 9.56 4.63 -1.13
C VAL A 27 8.14 4.15 -1.29
N LEU A 28 7.99 2.91 -1.76
CA LEU A 28 6.73 2.18 -1.79
C LEU A 28 6.75 1.15 -0.65
N GLN A 29 5.77 1.23 0.23
CA GLN A 29 5.61 0.32 1.35
C GLN A 29 4.30 -0.44 1.24
N PRO A 30 4.32 -1.78 1.21
CA PRO A 30 3.09 -2.55 1.24
C PRO A 30 2.44 -2.52 2.62
N PHE A 31 1.11 -2.44 2.65
CA PHE A 31 0.34 -2.65 3.86
C PHE A 31 0.53 -4.09 4.36
N VAL A 32 0.65 -4.28 5.66
CA VAL A 32 0.95 -5.59 6.26
C VAL A 32 -0.29 -6.13 6.98
N PHE A 33 -0.81 -7.25 6.49
CA PHE A 33 -1.98 -7.92 7.09
C PHE A 33 -1.61 -8.96 8.16
N ARG A 34 -0.36 -9.42 8.18
CA ARG A 34 0.10 -10.44 9.14
C ARG A 34 0.05 -9.93 10.57
N ASN A 35 -0.37 -10.80 11.48
CA ASN A 35 -0.36 -10.59 12.93
C ASN A 35 -1.15 -9.36 13.40
N ASN A 36 -2.11 -8.87 12.64
CA ASN A 36 -2.89 -7.67 12.93
C ASN A 36 -2.06 -6.40 13.22
N GLN A 37 -0.80 -6.37 12.82
CA GLN A 37 0.10 -5.26 13.17
C GLN A 37 -0.05 -4.04 12.26
N GLY A 38 -0.50 -4.23 11.02
CA GLY A 38 -0.58 -3.11 10.06
C GLY A 38 0.78 -2.43 9.84
N ILE A 39 0.75 -1.12 9.63
CA ILE A 39 1.95 -0.28 9.48
C ILE A 39 2.13 0.56 10.75
N ASP A 40 3.34 0.62 11.26
CA ASP A 40 3.67 1.51 12.37
C ASP A 40 3.68 2.98 11.88
N ALA A 41 2.58 3.68 12.16
CA ALA A 41 2.37 5.04 11.71
C ALA A 41 3.43 6.01 12.23
N ASP A 42 3.93 5.82 13.44
CA ASP A 42 4.91 6.74 14.05
C ASP A 42 6.28 6.63 13.37
N ILE A 43 6.70 5.41 13.05
CA ILE A 43 7.93 5.18 12.28
C ILE A 43 7.83 5.87 10.91
N TRP A 44 6.73 5.65 10.19
CA TRP A 44 6.58 6.23 8.85
C TRP A 44 6.38 7.75 8.87
N ARG A 45 5.74 8.29 9.90
CA ARG A 45 5.65 9.75 10.10
C ARG A 45 7.04 10.37 10.27
N SER A 46 7.92 9.71 11.01
CA SER A 46 9.31 10.16 11.16
C SER A 46 10.08 10.08 9.85
N LEU A 47 9.91 8.99 9.10
CA LEU A 47 10.59 8.78 7.83
C LEU A 47 10.12 9.73 6.72
N LYS A 48 8.89 10.24 6.80
CA LYS A 48 8.37 11.21 5.84
C LYS A 48 9.27 12.44 5.72
N GLN A 49 9.90 12.86 6.79
CA GLN A 49 10.76 14.04 6.81
C GLN A 49 12.06 13.84 6.02
N ILE A 50 12.52 12.62 5.89
CA ILE A 50 13.78 12.26 5.21
C ILE A 50 13.56 11.54 3.87
N THR A 51 12.33 11.37 3.45
CA THR A 51 11.96 10.82 2.14
C THR A 51 11.42 11.93 1.22
N ASN A 52 11.46 11.69 -0.08
CA ASN A 52 10.88 12.59 -1.07
C ASN A 52 9.40 12.30 -1.29
N SER A 53 9.02 11.04 -1.38
CA SER A 53 7.64 10.61 -1.52
C SER A 53 7.43 9.22 -0.91
N LEU A 54 6.33 9.05 -0.21
CA LEU A 54 5.88 7.79 0.34
C LEU A 54 4.63 7.31 -0.39
N PHE A 55 4.66 6.08 -0.89
CA PHE A 55 3.53 5.42 -1.54
C PHE A 55 3.14 4.18 -0.74
N LEU A 56 1.90 4.12 -0.27
CA LEU A 56 1.34 2.95 0.39
C LEU A 56 0.70 2.03 -0.66
N ASP A 57 1.28 0.85 -0.85
CA ASP A 57 0.66 -0.21 -1.63
C ASP A 57 -0.36 -0.98 -0.78
N SER A 58 -1.38 -1.54 -1.42
CA SER A 58 -2.47 -2.25 -0.72
C SER A 58 -2.01 -3.50 0.05
N GLY A 59 -0.87 -4.08 -0.33
CA GLY A 59 -0.32 -5.29 0.28
C GLY A 59 -1.08 -6.58 -0.08
N THR A 60 -2.01 -6.52 -1.01
CA THR A 60 -2.88 -7.66 -1.38
C THR A 60 -2.14 -8.81 -2.05
N PHE A 61 -0.97 -8.55 -2.62
CA PHE A 61 -0.11 -9.60 -3.17
C PHE A 61 0.27 -10.67 -2.12
N GLU A 62 0.52 -10.25 -0.88
CA GLU A 62 0.77 -11.21 0.21
C GLU A 62 -0.49 -12.04 0.55
N LEU A 63 -1.68 -11.45 0.44
CA LEU A 63 -2.93 -12.16 0.67
C LEU A 63 -3.16 -13.24 -0.39
N SER A 64 -2.87 -12.97 -1.66
CA SER A 64 -3.04 -13.91 -2.75
C SER A 64 -2.17 -15.17 -2.58
N ARG A 65 -1.07 -15.07 -1.87
CA ARG A 65 -0.17 -16.20 -1.56
C ARG A 65 -0.66 -17.08 -0.41
N GLN A 66 -1.64 -16.62 0.38
CA GLN A 66 -2.17 -17.35 1.52
C GLN A 66 -3.28 -18.35 1.16
N CYS A 67 -3.41 -18.71 -0.11
CA CYS A 67 -4.25 -19.82 -0.60
C CYS A 67 -5.72 -19.79 -0.12
N GLY A 68 -6.36 -18.65 -0.17
CA GLY A 68 -7.80 -18.55 0.13
C GLY A 68 -8.16 -18.64 1.63
N LEU A 69 -7.19 -18.50 2.52
CA LEU A 69 -7.39 -18.56 3.97
C LEU A 69 -7.70 -17.19 4.60
N TYR A 70 -8.07 -16.19 3.80
CA TYR A 70 -8.38 -14.86 4.31
C TYR A 70 -9.76 -14.38 3.84
N ASP A 71 -10.41 -13.62 4.69
CA ASP A 71 -11.63 -12.92 4.36
C ASP A 71 -11.29 -11.59 3.68
N VAL A 72 -11.65 -11.46 2.42
CA VAL A 72 -11.35 -10.29 1.59
C VAL A 72 -12.03 -9.03 2.16
N GLU A 73 -13.28 -9.15 2.62
CA GLU A 73 -14.02 -8.02 3.20
C GLU A 73 -13.39 -7.56 4.53
N GLU A 74 -12.96 -8.49 5.36
CA GLU A 74 -12.25 -8.16 6.59
C GLU A 74 -10.94 -7.43 6.27
N CYS A 75 -10.17 -7.93 5.31
CA CYS A 75 -8.92 -7.29 4.88
C CYS A 75 -9.16 -5.90 4.30
N PHE A 76 -10.19 -5.73 3.46
CA PHE A 76 -10.58 -4.43 2.95
C PHE A 76 -10.92 -3.46 4.09
N ASN A 77 -11.75 -3.86 5.03
CA ASN A 77 -12.13 -3.01 6.16
C ASN A 77 -10.93 -2.59 7.00
N ARG A 78 -9.99 -3.50 7.24
CA ARG A 78 -8.74 -3.19 7.97
C ARG A 78 -7.89 -2.16 7.21
N TYR A 79 -7.74 -2.35 5.89
CA TYR A 79 -7.02 -1.39 5.06
C TYR A 79 -7.71 -0.02 5.07
N ALA A 80 -9.01 0.03 4.82
CA ALA A 80 -9.78 1.26 4.79
C ALA A 80 -9.74 2.01 6.12
N LEU A 81 -9.91 1.33 7.25
CA LEU A 81 -9.80 1.94 8.58
C LEU A 81 -8.41 2.50 8.84
N SER A 82 -7.36 1.82 8.36
CA SER A 82 -6.00 2.30 8.52
C SER A 82 -5.71 3.56 7.70
N LEU A 83 -6.40 3.77 6.59
CA LEU A 83 -6.24 4.98 5.76
C LEU A 83 -6.60 6.27 6.50
N ASP A 84 -7.45 6.24 7.52
CA ASP A 84 -7.75 7.42 8.34
C ASP A 84 -6.48 8.06 8.93
N SER A 85 -5.53 7.24 9.35
CA SER A 85 -4.26 7.73 9.88
C SER A 85 -3.14 7.76 8.83
N LEU A 86 -3.09 6.77 7.95
CA LEU A 86 -2.00 6.60 6.99
C LEU A 86 -2.08 7.58 5.82
N SER A 87 -3.28 8.01 5.40
CA SER A 87 -3.44 9.00 4.33
C SER A 87 -2.84 10.37 4.65
N SER A 88 -2.61 10.68 5.91
CA SER A 88 -1.91 11.91 6.32
C SER A 88 -0.38 11.76 6.28
N ILE A 89 0.13 10.54 6.20
CA ILE A 89 1.56 10.21 6.22
C ILE A 89 2.05 9.90 4.81
N PHE A 90 1.35 9.03 4.10
CA PHE A 90 1.69 8.64 2.73
C PHE A 90 1.15 9.67 1.74
N ASP A 91 1.98 10.07 0.80
CA ASP A 91 1.61 11.03 -0.24
C ASP A 91 0.66 10.42 -1.28
N LEU A 92 0.80 9.11 -1.49
CA LEU A 92 0.00 8.32 -2.41
C LEU A 92 -0.36 6.99 -1.74
N TYR A 93 -1.50 6.45 -2.08
CA TYR A 93 -1.91 5.11 -1.65
C TYR A 93 -2.72 4.41 -2.74
N ALA A 94 -2.52 3.11 -2.86
CA ALA A 94 -3.16 2.29 -3.88
C ALA A 94 -4.60 1.96 -3.51
N ASN A 95 -5.42 1.64 -4.51
CA ASN A 95 -6.69 0.95 -4.28
C ASN A 95 -6.43 -0.41 -3.60
N PHE A 96 -7.42 -0.92 -2.89
CA PHE A 96 -7.43 -2.31 -2.44
C PHE A 96 -7.74 -3.21 -3.64
N ASP A 97 -6.77 -4.01 -4.05
CA ASP A 97 -6.76 -4.73 -5.32
C ASP A 97 -6.42 -6.22 -5.17
N PRO A 98 -7.21 -7.00 -4.42
CA PRO A 98 -6.94 -8.42 -4.24
C PRO A 98 -6.91 -9.16 -5.58
N ASP A 99 -5.98 -10.11 -5.68
CA ASP A 99 -5.81 -10.92 -6.90
C ASP A 99 -6.86 -12.03 -6.93
N TYR A 100 -7.94 -11.78 -7.66
CA TYR A 100 -8.91 -12.81 -7.99
C TYR A 100 -8.52 -13.51 -9.29
N LYS A 101 -8.45 -14.83 -9.25
CA LYS A 101 -8.23 -15.67 -10.44
C LYS A 101 -9.47 -15.77 -11.34
N SER A 102 -10.21 -14.68 -11.51
CA SER A 102 -11.43 -14.67 -12.29
C SER A 102 -11.52 -13.48 -13.24
N ASN A 103 -12.36 -13.60 -14.28
CA ASN A 103 -12.66 -12.50 -15.19
C ASN A 103 -13.38 -11.33 -14.50
N GLU A 104 -13.81 -11.51 -13.25
CA GLU A 104 -14.51 -10.51 -12.46
C GLU A 104 -13.56 -9.61 -11.67
N ARG A 105 -12.25 -9.89 -11.69
CA ARG A 105 -11.22 -9.13 -10.95
C ARG A 105 -11.39 -7.62 -11.13
N LEU A 106 -11.51 -7.15 -12.35
CA LEU A 106 -11.62 -5.73 -12.63
C LEU A 106 -12.87 -5.13 -11.98
N ILE A 107 -14.03 -5.80 -12.08
CA ILE A 107 -15.27 -5.31 -11.50
C ILE A 107 -15.16 -5.25 -9.97
N VAL A 108 -14.59 -6.27 -9.37
CA VAL A 108 -14.41 -6.32 -7.91
C VAL A 108 -13.44 -5.23 -7.44
N ASN A 109 -12.32 -5.06 -8.13
CA ASN A 109 -11.34 -4.02 -7.78
C ASN A 109 -11.91 -2.61 -7.97
N LEU A 110 -12.73 -2.38 -9.00
CA LEU A 110 -13.45 -1.12 -9.17
C LEU A 110 -14.46 -0.89 -8.05
N SER A 111 -15.16 -1.93 -7.58
CA SER A 111 -16.08 -1.77 -6.45
C SER A 111 -15.38 -1.38 -5.15
N PHE A 112 -14.17 -1.85 -4.90
CA PHE A 112 -13.36 -1.39 -3.77
C PHE A 112 -12.87 0.05 -3.96
N GLN A 113 -12.53 0.44 -5.18
CA GLN A 113 -12.21 1.83 -5.52
C GLN A 113 -13.38 2.75 -5.16
N ASP A 114 -14.57 2.44 -5.67
CA ASP A 114 -15.79 3.23 -5.42
C ASP A 114 -16.07 3.35 -3.92
N ARG A 115 -15.95 2.26 -3.16
CA ARG A 115 -16.16 2.26 -1.72
C ARG A 115 -15.17 3.15 -0.96
N LEU A 116 -13.90 3.13 -1.34
CA LEU A 116 -12.89 4.02 -0.74
C LEU A 116 -13.17 5.48 -1.10
N GLU A 117 -13.59 5.77 -2.31
CA GLU A 117 -13.97 7.12 -2.74
C GLU A 117 -15.22 7.63 -1.99
N GLU A 118 -16.22 6.78 -1.78
CA GLU A 118 -17.41 7.09 -0.95
C GLU A 118 -17.04 7.39 0.50
N MET A 119 -15.97 6.79 1.03
CA MET A 119 -15.42 7.09 2.35
C MET A 119 -14.59 8.38 2.37
N GLY A 120 -14.40 9.05 1.23
CA GLY A 120 -13.66 10.31 1.10
C GLY A 120 -12.17 10.14 0.79
N PHE A 121 -11.70 8.94 0.49
CA PHE A 121 -10.33 8.68 0.07
C PHE A 121 -10.17 8.89 -1.45
N MET A 122 -8.94 9.08 -1.89
CA MET A 122 -8.58 9.19 -3.31
C MET A 122 -7.46 8.21 -3.66
N PRO A 123 -7.75 6.90 -3.64
CA PRO A 123 -6.73 5.90 -3.92
C PRO A 123 -6.36 5.89 -5.41
N ILE A 124 -5.11 5.52 -5.71
CA ILE A 124 -4.67 5.31 -7.08
C ILE A 124 -5.22 3.98 -7.57
N PRO A 125 -5.97 3.96 -8.70
CA PRO A 125 -6.45 2.71 -9.29
C PRO A 125 -5.30 1.78 -9.67
N VAL A 126 -5.43 0.51 -9.34
CA VAL A 126 -4.47 -0.53 -9.74
C VAL A 126 -5.09 -1.38 -10.84
N LEU A 127 -4.37 -1.49 -11.96
CA LEU A 127 -4.74 -2.33 -13.08
C LEU A 127 -3.70 -3.45 -13.22
N HIS A 128 -4.15 -4.67 -13.12
CA HIS A 128 -3.31 -5.83 -13.42
C HIS A 128 -3.36 -6.12 -14.92
N SER A 129 -2.20 -6.24 -15.57
CA SER A 129 -2.15 -6.77 -16.91
C SER A 129 -2.69 -8.22 -16.90
N ARG A 130 -3.55 -8.56 -17.86
CA ARG A 130 -3.85 -9.96 -18.11
C ARG A 130 -2.55 -10.60 -18.60
N ASP A 131 -2.10 -11.63 -17.92
CA ASP A 131 -1.21 -12.56 -18.56
C ASP A 131 -2.02 -13.18 -19.70
N GLU A 132 -1.71 -12.79 -20.93
CA GLU A 132 -2.23 -13.45 -22.13
C GLU A 132 -1.57 -14.83 -22.14
N GLU A 133 -2.29 -15.84 -21.64
CA GLU A 133 -2.01 -17.23 -22.02
C GLU A 133 -2.64 -17.55 -23.35
#